data_87a88525d32598ae9e2a55f5ac4cf9f7
#
_entry.id   87a88525d32598ae9e2a55f5ac4cf9f7
#
_cell.length_a   1.000
_cell.length_b   1.000
_cell.length_c   1.000
_cell.angle_alpha   90.00
_cell.angle_beta   90.00
_cell.angle_gamma   90.00
#
_symmetry.space_group_name_H-M   'P 1'
#
loop_
_entity.id
_entity.type
_entity.pdbx_description
1 polymer ?
#
loop_
_entity_poly.entity_id
_entity_poly.type
_entity_poly.pdbx_seq_one_letter_code
_entity_poly.pdbx_strand_id
1 'polypeptide(L)'
;MTKILTIASVVTSLLWNTAASAEEPAKKAPVPTPAAAVDEPLTEIDLKLREALVKGASMEEIAQLKEPVAKTPQEAIRALKSGNSRFFGGQARRPEMSANERRAQILQQTPFAVVLGCSDSRVPIELVYDQGLGDIFAVRVAGQIVDPGTAGSFEYAVRHLKTKVLVIMGHEGCGAVKAAMLPAAQQKAEPEHVRYLLDQITPAVTNIANIRDPKAKMREAVIANVRKQVALAKENPVVKAAVAKNELAVVGAFYEISSGQVDFLETEEELRLN
;
A
#
# COMPACT_ATOMS: atom_id res chain seq x y z
N MET A 1 -24.79 -58.08 -47.96
CA MET A 1 -23.52 -58.75 -47.61
C MET A 1 -22.66 -57.75 -46.84
N THR A 2 -22.77 -57.71 -45.52
CA THR A 2 -22.19 -56.74 -44.62
C THR A 2 -20.99 -57.40 -43.95
N LYS A 3 -19.80 -56.86 -44.14
CA LYS A 3 -18.60 -57.33 -43.43
C LYS A 3 -18.44 -56.47 -42.14
N ILE A 4 -18.52 -57.16 -41.02
CA ILE A 4 -18.24 -56.68 -39.71
C ILE A 4 -16.72 -56.77 -39.49
N LEU A 5 -16.05 -55.67 -39.22
CA LEU A 5 -14.66 -55.61 -38.82
C LEU A 5 -14.58 -55.54 -37.29
N THR A 6 -14.05 -56.63 -36.70
CA THR A 6 -13.80 -56.70 -35.24
C THR A 6 -12.45 -56.04 -34.92
N ILE A 7 -12.45 -55.03 -34.10
CA ILE A 7 -11.22 -54.44 -33.57
C ILE A 7 -10.94 -55.08 -32.21
N ALA A 8 -9.85 -55.83 -32.15
CA ALA A 8 -9.34 -56.39 -30.89
C ALA A 8 -8.58 -55.32 -30.09
N SER A 9 -9.07 -55.03 -28.90
CA SER A 9 -8.40 -54.14 -27.92
C SER A 9 -7.28 -54.93 -27.23
N VAL A 10 -6.05 -54.55 -27.45
CA VAL A 10 -4.89 -55.00 -26.64
C VAL A 10 -4.80 -54.10 -25.42
N VAL A 11 -5.15 -54.63 -24.25
CA VAL A 11 -4.93 -54.00 -22.96
C VAL A 11 -3.55 -54.41 -22.45
N THR A 12 -2.57 -53.55 -22.59
CA THR A 12 -1.25 -53.71 -21.93
C THR A 12 -1.35 -53.17 -20.52
N SER A 13 -1.40 -54.06 -19.53
CA SER A 13 -1.29 -53.77 -18.12
C SER A 13 0.15 -53.38 -17.79
N LEU A 14 0.37 -52.09 -17.58
CA LEU A 14 1.58 -51.56 -16.94
C LEU A 14 1.45 -51.74 -15.43
N LEU A 15 2.10 -52.78 -14.90
CA LEU A 15 2.33 -52.93 -13.46
C LEU A 15 3.32 -51.84 -13.02
N TRP A 16 2.81 -50.83 -12.38
CA TRP A 16 3.63 -49.83 -11.70
C TRP A 16 4.08 -50.40 -10.35
N ASN A 17 5.35 -50.74 -10.29
CA ASN A 17 6.01 -51.20 -9.06
C ASN A 17 6.21 -49.98 -8.13
N THR A 18 5.29 -49.80 -7.18
CA THR A 18 5.46 -48.78 -6.12
C THR A 18 6.38 -49.34 -5.04
N ALA A 19 7.68 -49.21 -5.25
CA ALA A 19 8.61 -49.25 -4.12
C ALA A 19 8.44 -47.92 -3.35
N ALA A 20 7.64 -47.94 -2.29
CA ALA A 20 7.57 -46.84 -1.33
C ALA A 20 8.92 -46.78 -0.61
N SER A 21 9.81 -45.91 -1.06
CA SER A 21 10.92 -45.48 -0.26
C SER A 21 10.33 -44.64 0.90
N ALA A 22 10.46 -45.14 2.13
CA ALA A 22 10.16 -44.36 3.32
C ALA A 22 11.10 -43.15 3.34
N GLU A 23 10.63 -41.97 2.94
CA GLU A 23 11.34 -40.73 3.19
C GLU A 23 11.40 -40.52 4.70
N GLU A 24 12.62 -40.49 5.24
CA GLU A 24 12.83 -39.98 6.60
C GLU A 24 12.18 -38.60 6.75
N PRO A 25 11.47 -38.32 7.86
CA PRO A 25 10.87 -37.01 8.07
C PRO A 25 11.99 -35.96 8.04
N ALA A 26 11.89 -35.03 7.07
CA ALA A 26 12.83 -33.93 6.94
C ALA A 26 13.04 -33.27 8.30
N LYS A 27 14.27 -33.23 8.78
CA LYS A 27 14.65 -32.52 10.00
C LYS A 27 14.11 -31.08 9.86
N LYS A 28 13.16 -30.70 10.74
CA LYS A 28 12.69 -29.32 10.82
C LYS A 28 13.91 -28.42 10.92
N ALA A 29 14.06 -27.50 9.97
CA ALA A 29 15.07 -26.46 10.07
C ALA A 29 14.91 -25.77 11.44
N PRO A 30 16.02 -25.46 12.13
CA PRO A 30 15.95 -24.77 13.41
C PRO A 30 15.16 -23.48 13.19
N VAL A 31 14.13 -23.26 14.03
CA VAL A 31 13.41 -21.98 14.09
C VAL A 31 14.48 -20.91 14.32
N PRO A 32 14.62 -19.90 13.45
CA PRO A 32 15.58 -18.85 13.67
C PRO A 32 15.33 -18.25 15.05
N THR A 33 16.33 -18.27 15.89
CA THR A 33 16.32 -17.56 17.17
C THR A 33 15.94 -16.11 16.84
N PRO A 34 14.96 -15.50 17.52
CA PRO A 34 14.69 -14.09 17.32
C PRO A 34 16.01 -13.34 17.39
N ALA A 35 16.32 -12.54 16.37
CA ALA A 35 17.47 -11.66 16.42
C ALA A 35 17.40 -10.93 17.76
N ALA A 36 18.51 -10.93 18.52
CA ALA A 36 18.56 -10.23 19.79
C ALA A 36 18.00 -8.83 19.55
N ALA A 37 16.95 -8.48 20.31
CA ALA A 37 16.36 -7.15 20.24
C ALA A 37 17.51 -6.17 20.41
N VAL A 38 17.75 -5.34 19.40
CA VAL A 38 18.71 -4.25 19.51
C VAL A 38 18.18 -3.42 20.65
N ASP A 39 18.96 -3.25 21.72
CA ASP A 39 18.61 -2.39 22.86
C ASP A 39 18.59 -0.93 22.37
N GLU A 40 17.57 -0.55 21.60
CA GLU A 40 17.29 0.85 21.38
C GLU A 40 16.77 1.44 22.71
N PRO A 41 17.26 2.62 23.10
CA PRO A 41 16.78 3.26 24.32
C PRO A 41 15.27 3.49 24.18
N LEU A 42 14.52 3.04 25.20
CA LEU A 42 13.06 3.21 25.25
C LEU A 42 12.71 4.68 25.09
N THR A 43 11.73 4.95 24.22
CA THR A 43 11.20 6.29 24.07
C THR A 43 10.43 6.69 25.32
N GLU A 44 10.17 7.99 25.49
CA GLU A 44 9.37 8.51 26.60
C GLU A 44 7.97 7.85 26.62
N ILE A 45 7.39 7.58 25.46
CA ILE A 45 6.09 6.91 25.34
C ILE A 45 6.17 5.45 25.79
N ASP A 46 7.26 4.74 25.46
CA ASP A 46 7.46 3.36 25.91
C ASP A 46 7.55 3.26 27.42
N LEU A 47 8.20 4.24 28.04
CA LEU A 47 8.28 4.31 29.51
C LEU A 47 6.92 4.56 30.13
N LYS A 48 6.13 5.49 29.59
CA LYS A 48 4.75 5.78 30.04
C LYS A 48 3.84 4.56 29.87
N LEU A 49 3.94 3.85 28.74
CA LEU A 49 3.19 2.62 28.48
C LEU A 49 3.54 1.52 29.47
N ARG A 50 4.83 1.29 29.74
CA ARG A 50 5.28 0.32 30.73
C ARG A 50 4.78 0.68 32.14
N GLU A 51 4.87 1.94 32.54
CA GLU A 51 4.38 2.40 33.83
C GLU A 51 2.85 2.19 33.96
N ALA A 52 2.09 2.55 32.92
CA ALA A 52 0.65 2.34 32.89
C ALA A 52 0.28 0.84 33.00
N LEU A 53 0.99 -0.02 32.26
CA LEU A 53 0.78 -1.48 32.32
C LEU A 53 1.08 -2.05 33.70
N VAL A 54 2.18 -1.61 34.34
CA VAL A 54 2.55 -2.03 35.71
C VAL A 54 1.50 -1.59 36.73
N LYS A 55 0.88 -0.43 36.52
CA LYS A 55 -0.20 0.10 37.38
C LYS A 55 -1.56 -0.54 37.10
N GLY A 56 -1.66 -1.46 36.12
CA GLY A 56 -2.90 -2.13 35.76
C GLY A 56 -3.88 -1.23 35.00
N ALA A 57 -3.37 -0.28 34.22
CA ALA A 57 -4.18 0.62 33.41
C ALA A 57 -5.13 -0.17 32.48
N SER A 58 -6.33 0.36 32.29
CA SER A 58 -7.31 -0.19 31.36
C SER A 58 -6.85 -0.04 29.90
N MET A 59 -7.47 -0.78 28.99
CA MET A 59 -7.16 -0.70 27.57
C MET A 59 -7.48 0.70 27.01
N GLU A 60 -8.50 1.36 27.54
CA GLU A 60 -8.88 2.73 27.20
C GLU A 60 -7.79 3.74 27.61
N GLU A 61 -7.24 3.61 28.81
CA GLU A 61 -6.13 4.44 29.29
C GLU A 61 -4.87 4.24 28.45
N ILE A 62 -4.53 2.98 28.10
CA ILE A 62 -3.40 2.66 27.23
C ILE A 62 -3.59 3.25 25.82
N ALA A 63 -4.80 3.16 25.26
CA ALA A 63 -5.10 3.71 23.94
C ALA A 63 -4.92 5.24 23.88
N GLN A 64 -5.23 5.95 24.97
CA GLN A 64 -5.07 7.41 25.09
C GLN A 64 -3.61 7.85 25.20
N LEU A 65 -2.70 6.95 25.60
CA LEU A 65 -1.27 7.27 25.68
C LEU A 65 -0.58 7.33 24.31
N LYS A 66 -1.17 6.73 23.28
CA LYS A 66 -0.60 6.79 21.93
C LYS A 66 -0.85 8.14 21.31
N GLU A 67 0.18 9.01 21.34
CA GLU A 67 0.14 10.25 20.59
C GLU A 67 0.27 10.00 19.07
N PRO A 68 -0.41 10.80 18.22
CA PRO A 68 -0.22 10.70 16.78
C PRO A 68 1.22 11.09 16.41
N VAL A 69 1.82 10.36 15.47
CA VAL A 69 3.19 10.56 14.98
C VAL A 69 3.40 11.97 14.41
N ALA A 70 2.34 12.61 13.91
CA ALA A 70 2.39 13.95 13.35
C ALA A 70 1.12 14.73 13.70
N LYS A 71 1.31 16.01 14.08
CA LYS A 71 0.24 16.94 14.46
C LYS A 71 -0.11 17.94 13.35
N THR A 72 0.78 18.10 12.38
CA THR A 72 0.61 19.02 11.24
C THR A 72 0.83 18.29 9.90
N PRO A 73 0.29 18.85 8.79
CA PRO A 73 0.56 18.30 7.45
C PRO A 73 2.04 18.17 7.11
N GLN A 74 2.84 19.17 7.48
CA GLN A 74 4.28 19.20 7.23
C GLN A 74 5.03 18.14 8.03
N GLU A 75 4.65 17.91 9.29
CA GLU A 75 5.20 16.82 10.11
C GLU A 75 4.86 15.45 9.51
N ALA A 76 3.62 15.27 9.05
CA ALA A 76 3.17 14.03 8.41
C ALA A 76 3.98 13.69 7.14
N ILE A 77 4.20 14.69 6.27
CA ILE A 77 5.03 14.53 5.08
C ILE A 77 6.47 14.20 5.45
N ARG A 78 7.05 14.90 6.45
CA ARG A 78 8.41 14.60 6.94
C ARG A 78 8.52 13.18 7.51
N ALA A 79 7.53 12.73 8.27
CA ALA A 79 7.50 11.37 8.82
C ALA A 79 7.50 10.31 7.72
N LEU A 80 6.68 10.48 6.67
CA LEU A 80 6.65 9.58 5.51
C LEU A 80 7.97 9.61 4.74
N LYS A 81 8.54 10.79 4.46
CA LYS A 81 9.84 10.93 3.78
C LYS A 81 10.97 10.26 4.57
N SER A 82 11.03 10.51 5.88
CA SER A 82 12.04 9.90 6.76
C SER A 82 11.89 8.38 6.85
N GLY A 83 10.65 7.88 6.95
CA GLY A 83 10.38 6.45 6.96
C GLY A 83 10.81 5.79 5.66
N ASN A 84 10.44 6.35 4.50
CA ASN A 84 10.90 5.83 3.22
C ASN A 84 12.42 5.90 3.06
N SER A 85 13.07 6.96 3.56
CA SER A 85 14.53 7.06 3.56
C SER A 85 15.19 5.89 4.30
N ARG A 86 14.64 5.48 5.45
CA ARG A 86 15.11 4.28 6.16
C ARG A 86 14.85 3.00 5.38
N PHE A 87 13.68 2.88 4.76
CA PHE A 87 13.29 1.69 3.99
C PHE A 87 14.25 1.44 2.82
N PHE A 88 14.41 2.41 1.92
CA PHE A 88 15.30 2.22 0.77
C PHE A 88 16.79 2.23 1.14
N GLY A 89 17.16 2.88 2.26
CA GLY A 89 18.51 2.84 2.82
C GLY A 89 18.86 1.53 3.55
N GLY A 90 17.93 0.57 3.62
CA GLY A 90 18.15 -0.71 4.30
C GLY A 90 18.18 -0.61 5.83
N GLN A 91 17.67 0.49 6.40
CA GLN A 91 17.68 0.78 7.83
C GLN A 91 16.24 0.85 8.41
N ALA A 92 15.30 0.13 7.77
CA ALA A 92 13.92 0.10 8.21
C ALA A 92 13.84 -0.43 9.66
N ARG A 93 13.13 0.29 10.50
CA ARG A 93 12.93 -0.05 11.92
C ARG A 93 11.89 -1.13 12.11
N ARG A 94 10.91 -1.21 11.18
CA ARG A 94 9.77 -2.13 11.23
C ARG A 94 9.14 -2.12 12.62
N PRO A 95 8.60 -0.99 13.08
CA PRO A 95 8.18 -0.83 14.46
C PRO A 95 7.22 -1.94 14.85
N GLU A 96 7.66 -2.77 15.79
CA GLU A 96 6.87 -3.85 16.36
C GLU A 96 6.06 -3.31 17.53
N MET A 97 4.85 -3.83 17.64
CA MET A 97 3.91 -3.44 18.68
C MET A 97 3.68 -4.61 19.63
N SER A 98 3.75 -4.36 20.91
CA SER A 98 3.45 -5.38 21.93
C SER A 98 2.01 -5.90 21.79
N ALA A 99 1.74 -7.06 22.36
CA ALA A 99 0.39 -7.63 22.35
C ALA A 99 -0.64 -6.71 23.05
N ASN A 100 -0.23 -5.98 24.08
CA ASN A 100 -1.11 -5.06 24.81
C ASN A 100 -1.39 -3.79 23.99
N GLU A 101 -0.40 -3.22 23.33
CA GLU A 101 -0.58 -2.09 22.42
C GLU A 101 -1.53 -2.46 21.27
N ARG A 102 -1.36 -3.66 20.66
CA ARG A 102 -2.30 -4.13 19.62
C ARG A 102 -3.73 -4.27 20.15
N ARG A 103 -3.91 -4.77 21.38
CA ARG A 103 -5.24 -4.88 22.00
C ARG A 103 -5.85 -3.51 22.26
N ALA A 104 -5.07 -2.56 22.76
CA ALA A 104 -5.52 -1.20 22.99
C ALA A 104 -5.99 -0.51 21.70
N GLN A 105 -5.38 -0.81 20.57
CA GLN A 105 -5.80 -0.27 19.25
C GLN A 105 -7.15 -0.80 18.76
N ILE A 106 -7.73 -1.85 19.36
CA ILE A 106 -9.11 -2.26 19.06
C ILE A 106 -10.10 -1.13 19.39
N LEU A 107 -9.79 -0.32 20.40
CA LEU A 107 -10.66 0.75 20.89
C LEU A 107 -10.50 2.04 20.10
N GLN A 108 -9.29 2.31 19.58
CA GLN A 108 -8.98 3.55 18.88
C GLN A 108 -7.82 3.38 17.89
N GLN A 109 -7.94 4.02 16.73
CA GLN A 109 -6.85 4.18 15.77
C GLN A 109 -6.54 5.67 15.58
N THR A 110 -5.27 6.02 15.45
CA THR A 110 -4.81 7.41 15.29
C THR A 110 -3.83 7.56 14.13
N PRO A 111 -4.25 7.19 12.89
CA PRO A 111 -3.36 7.33 11.74
C PRO A 111 -3.08 8.81 11.47
N PHE A 112 -1.82 9.15 11.24
CA PHE A 112 -1.45 10.51 10.86
C PHE A 112 -1.57 10.75 9.35
N ALA A 113 -1.59 9.68 8.55
CA ALA A 113 -1.65 9.73 7.10
C ALA A 113 -2.74 8.79 6.55
N VAL A 114 -3.36 9.16 5.44
CA VAL A 114 -4.11 8.27 4.58
C VAL A 114 -3.38 8.15 3.24
N VAL A 115 -3.19 6.92 2.75
CA VAL A 115 -2.49 6.66 1.49
C VAL A 115 -3.39 5.85 0.57
N LEU A 116 -3.75 6.43 -0.57
CA LEU A 116 -4.40 5.72 -1.68
C LEU A 116 -3.31 5.17 -2.61
N GLY A 117 -3.10 3.86 -2.55
CA GLY A 117 -2.11 3.14 -3.34
C GLY A 117 -2.70 2.04 -4.22
N CYS A 118 -1.85 1.44 -5.05
CA CYS A 118 -2.25 0.31 -5.88
C CYS A 118 -2.40 -0.99 -5.06
N SER A 119 -3.30 -1.87 -5.49
CA SER A 119 -3.43 -3.24 -4.96
C SER A 119 -2.28 -4.17 -5.34
N ASP A 120 -1.32 -3.71 -6.16
CA ASP A 120 -0.14 -4.49 -6.56
C ASP A 120 0.57 -5.08 -5.34
N SER A 121 0.86 -6.40 -5.37
CA SER A 121 1.44 -7.14 -4.24
C SER A 121 2.83 -6.64 -3.82
N ARG A 122 3.50 -5.88 -4.68
CA ARG A 122 4.84 -5.31 -4.45
C ARG A 122 4.79 -3.92 -3.80
N VAL A 123 3.59 -3.43 -3.45
CA VAL A 123 3.35 -2.10 -2.88
C VAL A 123 2.79 -2.21 -1.46
N PRO A 124 3.56 -2.72 -0.49
CA PRO A 124 3.14 -2.76 0.92
C PRO A 124 3.36 -1.38 1.55
N ILE A 125 2.32 -0.56 1.58
CA ILE A 125 2.38 0.88 1.93
C ILE A 125 3.10 1.12 3.26
N GLU A 126 2.72 0.40 4.30
CA GLU A 126 3.27 0.57 5.66
C GLU A 126 4.77 0.23 5.69
N LEU A 127 5.19 -0.81 4.95
CA LEU A 127 6.61 -1.17 4.86
C LEU A 127 7.41 -0.15 4.07
N VAL A 128 6.86 0.33 2.95
CA VAL A 128 7.51 1.34 2.08
C VAL A 128 7.78 2.64 2.83
N TYR A 129 6.87 3.00 3.74
CA TYR A 129 7.02 4.20 4.57
C TYR A 129 7.62 3.92 5.96
N ASP A 130 7.99 2.65 6.26
CA ASP A 130 8.55 2.24 7.54
C ASP A 130 7.74 2.79 8.73
N GLN A 131 6.42 2.54 8.69
CA GLN A 131 5.47 2.97 9.70
C GLN A 131 4.88 1.77 10.44
N GLY A 132 4.47 2.01 11.67
CA GLY A 132 3.88 1.00 12.53
C GLY A 132 2.40 0.76 12.27
N LEU A 133 1.87 -0.26 12.95
CA LEU A 133 0.45 -0.59 12.93
C LEU A 133 -0.39 0.60 13.43
N GLY A 134 -1.37 1.01 12.64
CA GLY A 134 -2.29 2.10 12.98
C GLY A 134 -1.77 3.50 12.69
N ASP A 135 -0.58 3.67 12.10
CA ASP A 135 0.00 4.96 11.73
C ASP A 135 -0.48 5.46 10.36
N ILE A 136 -0.78 4.53 9.45
CA ILE A 136 -1.30 4.82 8.12
C ILE A 136 -2.68 4.19 7.92
N PHE A 137 -3.63 4.96 7.41
CA PHE A 137 -4.91 4.45 6.89
C PHE A 137 -4.72 4.11 5.42
N ALA A 138 -4.47 2.83 5.13
CA ALA A 138 -4.18 2.36 3.78
C ALA A 138 -5.46 2.08 2.98
N VAL A 139 -5.64 2.77 1.86
CA VAL A 139 -6.70 2.53 0.87
C VAL A 139 -6.04 1.98 -0.39
N ARG A 140 -6.50 0.82 -0.91
CA ARG A 140 -5.84 0.17 -2.04
C ARG A 140 -6.84 -0.29 -3.10
N VAL A 141 -6.59 0.14 -4.33
CA VAL A 141 -7.32 -0.31 -5.52
C VAL A 141 -6.38 -0.33 -6.72
N ALA A 142 -6.58 -1.22 -7.69
CA ALA A 142 -5.72 -1.31 -8.87
C ALA A 142 -5.68 0.04 -9.61
N GLY A 143 -4.45 0.55 -9.83
CA GLY A 143 -4.22 1.86 -10.46
C GLY A 143 -4.50 3.07 -9.58
N GLN A 144 -4.67 2.90 -8.27
CA GLN A 144 -4.92 3.94 -7.26
C GLN A 144 -5.92 5.02 -7.71
N ILE A 145 -7.06 4.59 -8.26
CA ILE A 145 -8.12 5.49 -8.75
C ILE A 145 -8.95 6.07 -7.61
N VAL A 146 -9.44 7.30 -7.82
CA VAL A 146 -10.48 7.92 -6.99
C VAL A 146 -11.84 7.54 -7.55
N ASP A 147 -12.59 6.74 -6.79
CA ASP A 147 -13.97 6.34 -7.06
C ASP A 147 -14.82 6.49 -5.78
N PRO A 148 -16.14 6.24 -5.80
CA PRO A 148 -16.97 6.39 -4.62
C PRO A 148 -16.49 5.58 -3.40
N GLY A 149 -15.94 4.38 -3.59
CA GLY A 149 -15.46 3.53 -2.50
C GLY A 149 -14.17 4.04 -1.85
N THR A 150 -13.19 4.40 -2.68
CA THR A 150 -11.92 4.98 -2.22
C THR A 150 -12.12 6.38 -1.67
N ALA A 151 -13.01 7.19 -2.29
CA ALA A 151 -13.38 8.51 -1.80
C ALA A 151 -14.01 8.43 -0.40
N GLY A 152 -15.00 7.57 -0.20
CA GLY A 152 -15.60 7.36 1.12
C GLY A 152 -14.59 6.95 2.19
N SER A 153 -13.58 6.14 1.81
CA SER A 153 -12.51 5.71 2.72
C SER A 153 -11.63 6.88 3.16
N PHE A 154 -11.13 7.70 2.24
CA PHE A 154 -10.32 8.85 2.64
C PHE A 154 -11.14 9.99 3.28
N GLU A 155 -12.42 10.17 2.92
CA GLU A 155 -13.32 11.07 3.65
C GLU A 155 -13.44 10.66 5.12
N TYR A 156 -13.61 9.37 5.38
CA TYR A 156 -13.63 8.84 6.75
C TYR A 156 -12.32 9.16 7.48
N ALA A 157 -11.17 8.89 6.86
CA ALA A 157 -9.86 9.16 7.44
C ALA A 157 -9.67 10.66 7.75
N VAL A 158 -10.06 11.55 6.84
CA VAL A 158 -9.94 13.00 7.02
C VAL A 158 -10.92 13.50 8.08
N ARG A 159 -12.20 13.13 7.99
CA ARG A 159 -13.25 13.68 8.82
C ARG A 159 -13.25 13.12 10.25
N HIS A 160 -13.08 11.82 10.41
CA HIS A 160 -13.22 11.11 11.68
C HIS A 160 -11.88 10.83 12.36
N LEU A 161 -10.86 10.43 11.60
CA LEU A 161 -9.55 10.09 12.13
C LEU A 161 -8.57 11.27 12.15
N LYS A 162 -8.93 12.40 11.50
CA LYS A 162 -8.13 13.65 11.51
C LYS A 162 -6.71 13.48 10.96
N THR A 163 -6.56 12.62 9.96
CA THR A 163 -5.28 12.44 9.25
C THR A 163 -4.77 13.78 8.70
N LYS A 164 -3.47 13.94 8.64
CA LYS A 164 -2.81 15.20 8.29
C LYS A 164 -2.36 15.27 6.84
N VAL A 165 -2.25 14.13 6.17
CA VAL A 165 -1.87 14.05 4.76
C VAL A 165 -2.67 12.96 4.05
N LEU A 166 -3.14 13.27 2.84
CA LEU A 166 -3.64 12.31 1.85
C LEU A 166 -2.59 12.17 0.74
N VAL A 167 -2.02 10.99 0.62
CA VAL A 167 -1.05 10.65 -0.42
C VAL A 167 -1.72 9.82 -1.49
N ILE A 168 -1.62 10.22 -2.76
CA ILE A 168 -1.99 9.40 -3.91
C ILE A 168 -0.70 8.82 -4.48
N MET A 169 -0.46 7.52 -4.24
CA MET A 169 0.82 6.89 -4.56
C MET A 169 0.71 5.92 -5.74
N GLY A 170 1.28 6.32 -6.89
CA GLY A 170 1.55 5.42 -8.01
C GLY A 170 2.84 4.64 -7.83
N HIS A 171 3.10 3.66 -8.69
CA HIS A 171 4.30 2.84 -8.57
C HIS A 171 4.86 2.41 -9.92
N GLU A 172 6.15 2.10 -9.93
CA GLU A 172 6.85 1.57 -11.10
C GLU A 172 6.16 0.31 -11.65
N GLY A 173 5.96 0.25 -12.96
CA GLY A 173 5.44 -0.92 -13.64
C GLY A 173 3.98 -1.27 -13.29
N CYS A 174 3.14 -0.28 -12.98
CA CYS A 174 1.73 -0.50 -12.65
C CYS A 174 0.96 -1.17 -13.81
N GLY A 175 0.43 -2.39 -13.55
CA GLY A 175 -0.30 -3.18 -14.55
C GLY A 175 -1.57 -2.50 -15.06
N ALA A 176 -2.33 -1.85 -14.18
CA ALA A 176 -3.55 -1.14 -14.56
C ALA A 176 -3.27 0.07 -15.46
N VAL A 177 -2.22 0.85 -15.15
CA VAL A 177 -1.80 1.97 -16.00
C VAL A 177 -1.30 1.46 -17.34
N LYS A 178 -0.50 0.38 -17.38
CA LYS A 178 -0.06 -0.27 -18.61
C LYS A 178 -1.23 -0.74 -19.46
N ALA A 179 -2.24 -1.35 -18.88
CA ALA A 179 -3.44 -1.80 -19.58
C ALA A 179 -4.26 -0.62 -20.13
N ALA A 180 -4.36 0.49 -19.40
CA ALA A 180 -5.03 1.70 -19.86
C ALA A 180 -4.33 2.40 -21.05
N MET A 181 -3.04 2.12 -21.30
CA MET A 181 -2.29 2.59 -22.47
C MET A 181 -2.48 1.72 -23.72
N LEU A 182 -3.14 0.57 -23.61
CA LEU A 182 -3.39 -0.31 -24.76
C LEU A 182 -4.46 0.27 -25.70
N PRO A 183 -4.50 -0.18 -26.98
CA PRO A 183 -5.55 0.19 -27.90
C PRO A 183 -6.96 -0.12 -27.35
N ALA A 184 -7.93 0.74 -27.63
CA ALA A 184 -9.30 0.63 -27.12
C ALA A 184 -9.95 -0.75 -27.37
N ALA A 185 -9.61 -1.43 -28.47
CA ALA A 185 -10.10 -2.78 -28.77
C ALA A 185 -9.64 -3.81 -27.71
N GLN A 186 -8.40 -3.68 -27.24
CA GLN A 186 -7.85 -4.57 -26.20
C GLN A 186 -8.45 -4.25 -24.82
N GLN A 187 -8.63 -2.97 -24.51
CA GLN A 187 -9.29 -2.57 -23.26
C GLN A 187 -10.75 -3.08 -23.21
N LYS A 188 -11.48 -3.05 -24.34
CA LYS A 188 -12.85 -3.58 -24.44
C LYS A 188 -12.96 -5.09 -24.27
N ALA A 189 -11.87 -5.84 -24.47
CA ALA A 189 -11.83 -7.29 -24.26
C ALA A 189 -11.70 -7.67 -22.77
N GLU A 190 -11.36 -6.72 -21.90
CA GLU A 190 -11.25 -6.96 -20.47
C GLU A 190 -12.64 -7.16 -19.81
N PRO A 191 -12.72 -7.88 -18.67
CA PRO A 191 -13.95 -7.99 -17.89
C PRO A 191 -14.51 -6.61 -17.48
N GLU A 192 -15.81 -6.52 -17.28
CA GLU A 192 -16.52 -5.27 -17.01
C GLU A 192 -15.90 -4.40 -15.92
N HIS A 193 -15.61 -5.01 -14.76
CA HIS A 193 -15.05 -4.25 -13.64
C HIS A 193 -13.57 -3.86 -13.84
N VAL A 194 -12.83 -4.62 -14.65
CA VAL A 194 -11.48 -4.21 -15.07
C VAL A 194 -11.59 -3.01 -16.02
N ARG A 195 -12.52 -3.03 -16.98
CA ARG A 195 -12.77 -1.88 -17.86
C ARG A 195 -13.12 -0.63 -17.07
N TYR A 196 -13.97 -0.75 -16.04
CA TYR A 196 -14.28 0.39 -15.16
C TYR A 196 -13.00 1.03 -14.60
N LEU A 197 -12.04 0.24 -14.11
CA LEU A 197 -10.76 0.75 -13.62
C LEU A 197 -9.96 1.45 -14.74
N LEU A 198 -9.90 0.84 -15.94
CA LEU A 198 -9.20 1.41 -17.08
C LEU A 198 -9.83 2.73 -17.53
N ASP A 199 -11.15 2.84 -17.55
CA ASP A 199 -11.87 4.04 -17.91
C ASP A 199 -11.55 5.22 -16.98
N GLN A 200 -11.26 4.95 -15.69
CA GLN A 200 -10.80 5.97 -14.74
C GLN A 200 -9.36 6.44 -15.00
N ILE A 201 -8.52 5.59 -15.59
CA ILE A 201 -7.09 5.86 -15.82
C ILE A 201 -6.86 6.45 -17.24
N THR A 202 -7.51 5.89 -18.24
CA THR A 202 -7.29 6.20 -19.68
C THR A 202 -7.21 7.69 -19.99
N PRO A 203 -8.10 8.58 -19.45
CA PRO A 203 -8.00 10.01 -19.74
C PRO A 203 -6.68 10.66 -19.32
N ALA A 204 -6.00 10.12 -18.30
CA ALA A 204 -4.71 10.64 -17.87
C ALA A 204 -3.55 10.24 -18.79
N VAL A 205 -3.66 9.08 -19.45
CA VAL A 205 -2.55 8.47 -20.21
C VAL A 205 -2.69 8.60 -21.73
N THR A 206 -3.81 9.14 -22.22
CA THR A 206 -4.08 9.26 -23.67
C THR A 206 -3.12 10.24 -24.36
N ASN A 207 -2.72 11.31 -23.70
CA ASN A 207 -1.94 12.40 -24.28
C ASN A 207 -0.50 12.49 -23.75
N ILE A 208 0.08 11.36 -23.38
CA ILE A 208 1.48 11.34 -22.91
C ILE A 208 2.41 11.67 -24.08
N ALA A 209 3.43 12.48 -23.79
CA ALA A 209 4.47 12.83 -24.75
C ALA A 209 5.08 11.59 -25.41
N ASN A 210 5.52 11.73 -26.66
CA ASN A 210 6.17 10.64 -27.39
C ASN A 210 7.59 10.39 -26.84
N ILE A 211 7.67 9.68 -25.73
CA ILE A 211 8.91 9.28 -25.07
C ILE A 211 9.39 7.96 -25.70
N ARG A 212 10.62 7.94 -26.23
CA ARG A 212 11.19 6.77 -26.92
C ARG A 212 11.51 5.63 -25.95
N ASP A 213 12.02 5.97 -24.78
CA ASP A 213 12.34 4.98 -23.74
C ASP A 213 11.07 4.43 -23.09
N PRO A 214 10.81 3.10 -23.17
CA PRO A 214 9.58 2.52 -22.66
C PRO A 214 9.42 2.66 -21.14
N LYS A 215 10.55 2.63 -20.40
CA LYS A 215 10.56 2.77 -18.94
C LYS A 215 10.18 4.19 -18.52
N ALA A 216 10.80 5.19 -19.17
CA ALA A 216 10.47 6.58 -18.95
C ALA A 216 9.03 6.91 -19.35
N LYS A 217 8.55 6.35 -20.48
CA LYS A 217 7.15 6.50 -20.90
C LYS A 217 6.17 5.92 -19.88
N MET A 218 6.48 4.74 -19.34
CA MET A 218 5.65 4.10 -18.31
C MET A 218 5.65 4.92 -17.01
N ARG A 219 6.82 5.44 -16.58
CA ARG A 219 6.93 6.32 -15.42
C ARG A 219 6.05 7.57 -15.59
N GLU A 220 6.14 8.23 -16.75
CA GLU A 220 5.32 9.40 -17.04
C GLU A 220 3.84 9.09 -17.05
N ALA A 221 3.41 7.93 -17.59
CA ALA A 221 2.02 7.49 -17.54
C ALA A 221 1.49 7.33 -16.11
N VAL A 222 2.28 6.73 -15.24
CA VAL A 222 1.91 6.58 -13.83
C VAL A 222 1.82 7.94 -13.15
N ILE A 223 2.79 8.83 -13.37
CA ILE A 223 2.81 10.19 -12.80
C ILE A 223 1.58 10.99 -13.28
N ALA A 224 1.26 10.91 -14.57
CA ALA A 224 0.07 11.57 -15.13
C ALA A 224 -1.23 11.07 -14.47
N ASN A 225 -1.34 9.74 -14.24
CA ASN A 225 -2.47 9.20 -13.50
C ASN A 225 -2.49 9.69 -12.05
N VAL A 226 -1.36 9.68 -11.34
CA VAL A 226 -1.28 10.23 -9.96
C VAL A 226 -1.78 11.66 -9.92
N ARG A 227 -1.28 12.54 -10.80
CA ARG A 227 -1.70 13.96 -10.87
C ARG A 227 -3.20 14.11 -11.12
N LYS A 228 -3.78 13.28 -12.01
CA LYS A 228 -5.23 13.26 -12.23
C LYS A 228 -5.97 12.87 -10.96
N GLN A 229 -5.56 11.81 -10.29
CA GLN A 229 -6.24 11.34 -9.07
C GLN A 229 -6.07 12.35 -7.90
N VAL A 230 -4.93 13.03 -7.79
CA VAL A 230 -4.73 14.15 -6.85
C VAL A 230 -5.72 15.28 -7.14
N ALA A 231 -5.89 15.66 -8.41
CA ALA A 231 -6.85 16.71 -8.79
C ALA A 231 -8.29 16.30 -8.40
N LEU A 232 -8.70 15.05 -8.68
CA LEU A 232 -10.00 14.54 -8.29
C LEU A 232 -10.20 14.52 -6.76
N ALA A 233 -9.18 14.11 -6.01
CA ALA A 233 -9.22 14.11 -4.56
C ALA A 233 -9.36 15.53 -3.97
N LYS A 234 -8.67 16.52 -4.55
CA LYS A 234 -8.74 17.93 -4.15
C LYS A 234 -10.12 18.56 -4.41
N GLU A 235 -10.89 18.06 -5.40
CA GLU A 235 -12.25 18.50 -5.65
C GLU A 235 -13.28 17.90 -4.67
N ASN A 236 -12.91 16.87 -3.93
CA ASN A 236 -13.82 16.28 -2.94
C ASN A 236 -14.12 17.32 -1.82
N PRO A 237 -15.41 17.56 -1.48
CA PRO A 237 -15.79 18.62 -0.55
C PRO A 237 -15.16 18.49 0.86
N VAL A 238 -15.01 17.26 1.37
CA VAL A 238 -14.42 17.00 2.69
C VAL A 238 -12.92 17.32 2.68
N VAL A 239 -12.23 16.87 1.65
CA VAL A 239 -10.80 17.13 1.44
C VAL A 239 -10.55 18.63 1.25
N LYS A 240 -11.31 19.27 0.37
CA LYS A 240 -11.22 20.71 0.08
C LYS A 240 -11.41 21.56 1.33
N ALA A 241 -12.39 21.22 2.16
CA ALA A 241 -12.63 21.93 3.41
C ALA A 241 -11.47 21.78 4.43
N ALA A 242 -10.85 20.60 4.50
CA ALA A 242 -9.72 20.36 5.40
C ALA A 242 -8.44 21.07 4.92
N VAL A 243 -8.18 21.07 3.60
CA VAL A 243 -7.06 21.79 2.98
C VAL A 243 -7.21 23.31 3.22
N ALA A 244 -8.40 23.87 3.00
CA ALA A 244 -8.64 25.30 3.22
C ALA A 244 -8.40 25.76 4.67
N LYS A 245 -8.42 24.84 5.63
CA LYS A 245 -8.13 25.10 7.05
C LYS A 245 -6.68 24.77 7.44
N ASN A 246 -5.82 24.39 6.50
CA ASN A 246 -4.48 23.86 6.78
C ASN A 246 -4.46 22.64 7.72
N GLU A 247 -5.53 21.87 7.77
CA GLU A 247 -5.65 20.65 8.57
C GLU A 247 -5.16 19.40 7.80
N LEU A 248 -5.11 19.48 6.46
CA LEU A 248 -4.75 18.38 5.55
C LEU A 248 -3.89 18.90 4.40
N ALA A 249 -2.84 18.15 4.04
CA ALA A 249 -2.17 18.28 2.73
C ALA A 249 -2.61 17.15 1.80
N VAL A 250 -2.67 17.42 0.48
CA VAL A 250 -2.91 16.39 -0.55
C VAL A 250 -1.72 16.38 -1.50
N VAL A 251 -1.03 15.26 -1.58
CA VAL A 251 0.22 15.11 -2.32
C VAL A 251 0.19 13.88 -3.23
N GLY A 252 0.86 14.00 -4.38
CA GLY A 252 1.15 12.86 -5.25
C GLY A 252 2.50 12.24 -4.90
N ALA A 253 2.63 10.93 -5.12
CA ALA A 253 3.88 10.22 -4.94
C ALA A 253 4.08 9.13 -5.99
N PHE A 254 5.34 8.84 -6.31
CA PHE A 254 5.75 7.76 -7.19
C PHE A 254 6.71 6.83 -6.45
N TYR A 255 6.30 5.59 -6.26
CA TYR A 255 7.13 4.55 -5.65
C TYR A 255 7.90 3.79 -6.73
N GLU A 256 9.22 3.87 -6.71
CA GLU A 256 10.11 3.09 -7.55
C GLU A 256 10.42 1.76 -6.88
N ILE A 257 9.81 0.68 -7.38
CA ILE A 257 9.95 -0.67 -6.79
C ILE A 257 11.40 -1.13 -6.81
N SER A 258 12.13 -0.77 -7.88
CA SER A 258 13.51 -1.23 -8.11
C SER A 258 14.51 -0.69 -7.08
N SER A 259 14.32 0.52 -6.56
CA SER A 259 15.18 1.13 -5.55
C SER A 259 14.56 1.12 -4.14
N GLY A 260 13.24 1.07 -4.05
CA GLY A 260 12.50 1.27 -2.81
C GLY A 260 12.19 2.75 -2.51
N GLN A 261 12.64 3.68 -3.35
CA GLN A 261 12.46 5.11 -3.15
C GLN A 261 11.05 5.58 -3.50
N VAL A 262 10.55 6.56 -2.74
CA VAL A 262 9.31 7.29 -3.04
C VAL A 262 9.64 8.75 -3.35
N ASP A 263 9.33 9.17 -4.57
CA ASP A 263 9.42 10.57 -5.00
C ASP A 263 8.08 11.25 -4.76
N PHE A 264 8.06 12.30 -3.93
CA PHE A 264 6.91 13.19 -3.81
C PHE A 264 6.90 14.15 -4.99
N LEU A 265 5.74 14.31 -5.64
CA LEU A 265 5.62 15.01 -6.92
C LEU A 265 5.46 16.52 -6.77
N GLU A 266 5.06 17.00 -5.59
CA GLU A 266 4.98 18.40 -5.25
C GLU A 266 6.34 18.93 -4.79
N THR A 267 6.67 20.15 -5.21
CA THR A 267 7.85 20.85 -4.72
C THR A 267 7.70 21.26 -3.25
N GLU A 268 8.81 21.53 -2.56
CA GLU A 268 8.75 22.01 -1.19
C GLU A 268 8.01 23.37 -1.07
N GLU A 269 8.04 24.18 -2.10
CA GLU A 269 7.33 25.45 -2.17
C GLU A 269 5.82 25.22 -2.27
N GLU A 270 5.38 24.32 -3.15
CA GLU A 270 3.95 23.92 -3.26
C GLU A 270 3.42 23.31 -1.96
N LEU A 271 4.28 22.56 -1.23
CA LEU A 271 3.92 21.97 0.06
C LEU A 271 3.82 23.01 1.21
N ARG A 272 4.41 24.19 1.04
CA ARG A 272 4.32 25.30 2.03
C ARG A 272 3.09 26.17 1.81
N LEU A 273 2.53 26.16 0.60
CA LEU A 273 1.41 26.99 0.18
C LEU A 273 0.04 26.30 0.28
N ASN A 274 0.03 25.01 0.61
CA ASN A 274 -1.18 24.19 0.76
C ASN A 274 -1.46 23.94 2.25
#